data_b7c0767613f7e978f0837d5063704004
#
_entry.id   b7c0767613f7e978f0837d5063704004
#
_cell.length_a   1.000
_cell.length_b   1.000
_cell.length_c   1.000
_cell.angle_alpha   90.00
_cell.angle_beta   90.00
_cell.angle_gamma   90.00
#
_symmetry.space_group_name_H-M   'P 1'
#
loop_
_entity.id
_entity.type
_entity.pdbx_description
1 polymer ?
#
loop_
_entity_poly.entity_id
_entity_poly.type
_entity_poly.pdbx_seq_one_letter_code
_entity_poly.pdbx_strand_id
1 'polypeptide(L)'
;MEYVRGDRFGPDFMNRRANSLQRFLTRLALHPVLRRAALLTLFLESVDWNSTMKMRQQRGSSSSEQGPVGVFDNFTDTFINAFTKVHKPDKRFIEVREKSDKLDEDLGHVEKIVARVARREGDLETDYKDLAEQFQKLITMEQGVEQSVHAFAASVEDTSSGMRTLKEHTDQDYLGSLRDMQAYSAAVKNLLKAREQKQLDFEQLTEYLTKSTSDRDILAATHGAGSHTGPGGFIRSKIEDVRGVDHEQSRRERLRRLELRIEELTREVEEAKKVTEAFDEEVVKEVQDFERIKRIEFKSQFGSLADAHVEFYGATIENWEKYVRDMEEIGAPIA
;
A
#
# COMPACT_ATOMS: atom_id res chain seq x y z
N MET A 1 -3.14 -10.41 -11.20
CA MET A 1 -3.12 -10.97 -12.57
C MET A 1 -4.50 -11.37 -13.11
N GLU A 2 -5.58 -11.11 -12.40
CA GLU A 2 -6.96 -11.34 -12.87
C GLU A 2 -7.41 -10.37 -14.00
N TYR A 3 -6.74 -9.23 -14.13
CA TYR A 3 -7.11 -8.19 -15.10
C TYR A 3 -6.77 -8.49 -16.58
N VAL A 4 -6.23 -9.66 -16.88
CA VAL A 4 -5.72 -9.98 -18.24
C VAL A 4 -6.60 -10.99 -19.00
N ARG A 5 -7.60 -11.62 -18.37
CA ARG A 5 -8.41 -12.71 -18.96
C ARG A 5 -9.92 -12.46 -19.06
N GLY A 6 -10.41 -11.24 -18.83
CA GLY A 6 -11.84 -10.92 -18.93
C GLY A 6 -12.14 -9.88 -19.99
N ASP A 7 -13.42 -9.74 -20.32
CA ASP A 7 -13.92 -8.65 -21.16
C ASP A 7 -13.66 -7.30 -20.47
N ARG A 8 -12.67 -6.56 -20.98
CA ARG A 8 -12.24 -5.25 -20.44
C ARG A 8 -13.30 -4.16 -20.60
N PHE A 9 -14.37 -4.42 -21.28
CA PHE A 9 -15.48 -3.51 -21.54
C PHE A 9 -16.80 -4.01 -20.96
N GLY A 10 -16.81 -5.16 -20.30
CA GLY A 10 -17.99 -5.66 -19.61
C GLY A 10 -18.42 -4.71 -18.48
N PRO A 11 -19.73 -4.59 -18.20
CA PRO A 11 -20.26 -3.69 -17.18
C PRO A 11 -19.65 -3.97 -15.79
N ASP A 12 -19.45 -5.21 -15.42
CA ASP A 12 -18.85 -5.60 -14.12
C ASP A 12 -17.41 -5.11 -14.00
N PHE A 13 -16.61 -5.22 -15.07
CA PHE A 13 -15.24 -4.71 -15.07
C PHE A 13 -15.23 -3.19 -14.93
N MET A 14 -16.10 -2.50 -15.65
CA MET A 14 -16.19 -1.04 -15.62
C MET A 14 -16.62 -0.54 -14.23
N ASN A 15 -17.61 -1.18 -13.61
CA ASN A 15 -18.08 -0.83 -12.27
C ASN A 15 -16.99 -1.05 -11.20
N ARG A 16 -16.32 -2.21 -11.20
CA ARG A 16 -15.19 -2.48 -10.29
C ARG A 16 -14.08 -1.45 -10.46
N ARG A 17 -13.77 -1.07 -11.68
CA ARG A 17 -12.73 -0.08 -11.97
C ARG A 17 -13.14 1.32 -11.50
N ALA A 18 -14.38 1.73 -11.74
CA ALA A 18 -14.91 3.01 -11.29
C ALA A 18 -14.88 3.11 -9.76
N ASN A 19 -15.35 2.08 -9.04
CA ASN A 19 -15.33 2.03 -7.58
C ASN A 19 -13.90 2.08 -7.01
N SER A 20 -12.97 1.35 -7.61
CA SER A 20 -11.55 1.40 -7.19
C SER A 20 -10.93 2.79 -7.41
N LEU A 21 -11.20 3.43 -8.56
CA LEU A 21 -10.73 4.78 -8.85
C LEU A 21 -11.36 5.82 -7.93
N GLN A 22 -12.64 5.70 -7.61
CA GLN A 22 -13.32 6.58 -6.67
C GLN A 22 -12.69 6.49 -5.27
N ARG A 23 -12.43 5.28 -4.77
CA ARG A 23 -11.73 5.08 -3.49
C ARG A 23 -10.33 5.70 -3.52
N PHE A 24 -9.58 5.50 -4.60
CA PHE A 24 -8.27 6.12 -4.78
C PHE A 24 -8.33 7.65 -4.70
N LEU A 25 -9.25 8.29 -5.46
CA LEU A 25 -9.42 9.74 -5.44
C LEU A 25 -9.87 10.25 -4.06
N THR A 26 -10.72 9.50 -3.36
CA THR A 26 -11.13 9.82 -1.99
C THR A 26 -9.94 9.83 -1.04
N ARG A 27 -9.03 8.86 -1.13
CA ARG A 27 -7.78 8.84 -0.34
C ARG A 27 -6.90 10.04 -0.64
N LEU A 28 -6.73 10.40 -1.90
CA LEU A 28 -5.98 11.62 -2.27
C LEU A 28 -6.61 12.88 -1.68
N ALA A 29 -7.94 12.97 -1.71
CA ALA A 29 -8.68 14.11 -1.13
C ALA A 29 -8.62 14.16 0.40
N LEU A 30 -8.53 13.02 1.06
CA LEU A 30 -8.36 12.92 2.51
C LEU A 30 -6.92 13.23 2.97
N HIS A 31 -5.93 13.06 2.10
CA HIS A 31 -4.54 13.31 2.45
C HIS A 31 -4.23 14.81 2.50
N PRO A 32 -3.68 15.37 3.61
CA PRO A 32 -3.54 16.81 3.80
C PRO A 32 -2.63 17.50 2.78
N VAL A 33 -1.61 16.82 2.30
CA VAL A 33 -0.65 17.32 1.30
C VAL A 33 -1.17 17.07 -0.11
N LEU A 34 -1.57 15.84 -0.43
CA LEU A 34 -1.95 15.43 -1.79
C LEU A 34 -3.20 16.15 -2.30
N ARG A 35 -4.18 16.43 -1.41
CA ARG A 35 -5.37 17.20 -1.78
C ARG A 35 -5.09 18.62 -2.28
N ARG A 36 -3.92 19.18 -1.93
CA ARG A 36 -3.48 20.53 -2.33
C ARG A 36 -2.50 20.50 -3.50
N ALA A 37 -2.16 19.32 -4.00
CA ALA A 37 -1.21 19.18 -5.08
C ALA A 37 -1.79 19.78 -6.37
N ALA A 38 -1.06 20.69 -7.01
CA ALA A 38 -1.47 21.33 -8.26
C ALA A 38 -1.76 20.31 -9.37
N LEU A 39 -1.09 19.15 -9.34
CA LEU A 39 -1.33 18.07 -10.28
C LEU A 39 -2.70 17.42 -10.10
N LEU A 40 -3.18 17.26 -8.85
CA LEU A 40 -4.51 16.73 -8.57
C LEU A 40 -5.60 17.70 -9.05
N THR A 41 -5.45 19.00 -8.75
CA THR A 41 -6.36 20.05 -9.24
C THR A 41 -6.41 20.04 -10.77
N LEU A 42 -5.24 20.03 -11.41
CA LEU A 42 -5.14 19.98 -12.88
C LEU A 42 -5.81 18.73 -13.46
N PHE A 43 -5.67 17.56 -12.80
CA PHE A 43 -6.33 16.33 -13.22
C PHE A 43 -7.85 16.44 -13.14
N LEU A 44 -8.38 16.98 -12.04
CA LEU A 44 -9.82 17.10 -11.81
C LEU A 44 -10.49 18.14 -12.71
N GLU A 45 -9.80 19.22 -13.07
CA GLU A 45 -10.32 20.31 -13.90
C GLU A 45 -10.07 20.11 -15.40
N SER A 46 -9.21 19.18 -15.80
CA SER A 46 -8.82 18.98 -17.20
C SER A 46 -9.91 18.30 -17.98
N VAL A 47 -10.37 18.93 -19.06
CA VAL A 47 -11.31 18.34 -20.04
C VAL A 47 -10.61 17.28 -20.89
N ASP A 48 -9.33 17.46 -21.24
CA ASP A 48 -8.49 16.50 -21.93
C ASP A 48 -7.14 16.33 -21.20
N TRP A 49 -7.10 15.32 -20.36
CA TRP A 49 -5.92 14.97 -19.57
C TRP A 49 -4.70 14.62 -20.43
N ASN A 50 -4.91 13.89 -21.53
CA ASN A 50 -3.80 13.44 -22.36
C ASN A 50 -3.10 14.62 -23.06
N SER A 51 -3.85 15.57 -23.58
CA SER A 51 -3.29 16.80 -24.16
C SER A 51 -2.60 17.67 -23.11
N THR A 52 -3.19 17.78 -21.93
CA THR A 52 -2.63 18.54 -20.79
C THR A 52 -1.27 17.95 -20.35
N MET A 53 -1.16 16.62 -20.24
CA MET A 53 0.09 15.95 -19.89
C MET A 53 1.17 16.06 -20.96
N LYS A 54 0.80 15.96 -22.24
CA LYS A 54 1.75 16.16 -23.36
C LYS A 54 2.33 17.58 -23.36
N MET A 55 1.50 18.60 -23.16
CA MET A 55 1.97 19.99 -23.04
C MET A 55 2.91 20.20 -21.86
N ARG A 56 2.66 19.53 -20.72
CA ARG A 56 3.54 19.61 -19.55
C ARG A 56 4.89 18.94 -19.79
N GLN A 57 4.91 17.76 -20.42
CA GLN A 57 6.16 17.07 -20.79
C GLN A 57 7.01 17.91 -21.75
N GLN A 58 6.38 18.58 -22.74
CA GLN A 58 7.07 19.47 -23.67
C GLN A 58 7.65 20.72 -22.97
N ARG A 59 6.97 21.26 -21.96
CA ARG A 59 7.46 22.39 -21.15
C ARG A 59 8.55 21.97 -20.18
N GLY A 60 8.50 20.75 -19.62
CA GLY A 60 9.49 20.21 -18.69
C GLY A 60 10.84 19.89 -19.34
N SER A 61 10.88 19.64 -20.66
CA SER A 61 12.12 19.41 -21.38
C SER A 61 12.86 20.71 -21.78
N SER A 62 12.26 21.87 -21.58
CA SER A 62 12.85 23.18 -21.90
C SER A 62 13.27 24.01 -20.69
N SER A 63 12.99 23.57 -19.47
CA SER A 63 13.43 24.21 -18.23
C SER A 63 14.07 23.16 -17.33
N SER A 64 15.40 23.09 -17.36
CA SER A 64 16.20 22.42 -16.33
C SER A 64 16.21 23.29 -15.05
N GLU A 65 15.03 23.54 -14.47
CA GLU A 65 14.96 23.92 -13.08
C GLU A 65 14.94 22.65 -12.26
N GLN A 66 16.12 22.34 -11.70
CA GLN A 66 16.28 21.48 -10.55
C GLN A 66 15.41 22.03 -9.42
N GLY A 67 14.12 21.69 -9.42
CA GLY A 67 13.36 21.66 -8.19
C GLY A 67 14.05 20.69 -7.23
N PRO A 68 13.90 20.81 -5.91
CA PRO A 68 14.54 19.90 -4.98
C PRO A 68 14.20 18.47 -5.43
N VAL A 69 15.23 17.75 -5.85
CA VAL A 69 15.15 16.34 -6.25
C VAL A 69 14.43 15.67 -5.11
N GLY A 70 13.21 15.22 -5.37
CA GLY A 70 12.38 14.64 -4.34
C GLY A 70 13.17 13.51 -3.69
N VAL A 71 13.19 13.48 -2.37
CA VAL A 71 13.86 12.48 -1.52
C VAL A 71 13.53 11.04 -1.95
N PHE A 72 12.60 10.86 -2.86
CA PHE A 72 12.11 9.59 -3.40
C PHE A 72 12.80 9.11 -4.70
N ASP A 73 13.55 9.95 -5.43
CA ASP A 73 14.11 9.53 -6.72
C ASP A 73 15.36 8.64 -6.61
N ASN A 74 16.01 8.60 -5.46
CA ASN A 74 17.16 7.72 -5.20
C ASN A 74 16.80 6.33 -4.65
N PHE A 75 15.52 5.96 -4.73
CA PHE A 75 15.02 4.72 -4.12
C PHE A 75 15.38 3.43 -4.86
N THR A 76 15.91 3.51 -6.06
CA THR A 76 16.07 2.33 -6.94
C THR A 76 17.42 1.61 -6.82
N ASP A 77 18.44 2.21 -6.22
CA ASP A 77 19.80 1.63 -6.31
C ASP A 77 20.34 0.89 -5.07
N THR A 78 19.60 0.82 -3.94
CA THR A 78 20.20 0.33 -2.67
C THR A 78 19.57 -0.96 -2.14
N PHE A 79 19.23 -1.93 -2.98
CA PHE A 79 18.73 -3.25 -2.51
C PHE A 79 19.84 -4.24 -2.08
N ILE A 80 21.10 -3.83 -1.97
CA ILE A 80 22.21 -4.77 -1.79
C ILE A 80 22.48 -5.16 -0.31
N ASN A 81 21.97 -4.43 0.68
CA ASN A 81 22.31 -4.66 2.10
C ASN A 81 21.16 -5.23 2.96
N ALA A 82 20.42 -6.22 2.46
CA ALA A 82 19.27 -6.80 3.16
C ALA A 82 19.57 -7.54 4.48
N PHE A 83 20.82 -7.63 4.93
CA PHE A 83 21.22 -8.43 6.09
C PHE A 83 21.82 -7.66 7.28
N THR A 84 22.01 -6.35 7.15
CA THR A 84 22.55 -5.53 8.24
C THR A 84 21.44 -4.97 9.11
N LYS A 85 21.47 -5.21 10.41
CA LYS A 85 20.48 -4.69 11.36
C LYS A 85 20.92 -3.31 11.85
N VAL A 86 19.97 -2.40 12.01
CA VAL A 86 20.17 -1.10 12.67
C VAL A 86 20.65 -1.31 14.11
N HIS A 87 21.70 -0.63 14.50
CA HIS A 87 22.30 -0.75 15.87
C HIS A 87 21.44 -0.11 16.95
N LYS A 88 20.72 0.96 16.62
CA LYS A 88 19.84 1.70 17.54
C LYS A 88 18.42 1.79 16.99
N PRO A 89 17.62 0.70 17.06
CA PRO A 89 16.27 0.72 16.56
C PRO A 89 15.37 1.64 17.39
N ASP A 90 14.60 2.50 16.75
CA ASP A 90 13.60 3.35 17.39
C ASP A 90 12.32 2.55 17.68
N LYS A 91 11.95 2.48 18.96
CA LYS A 91 10.78 1.74 19.44
C LYS A 91 9.47 2.18 18.77
N ARG A 92 9.33 3.46 18.45
CA ARG A 92 8.13 4.00 17.77
C ARG A 92 7.88 3.30 16.45
N PHE A 93 8.91 3.15 15.62
CA PHE A 93 8.79 2.52 14.30
C PHE A 93 8.68 0.99 14.39
N ILE A 94 9.23 0.36 15.42
CA ILE A 94 9.02 -1.07 15.69
C ILE A 94 7.54 -1.31 15.99
N GLU A 95 6.92 -0.55 16.88
CA GLU A 95 5.51 -0.69 17.22
C GLU A 95 4.59 -0.45 15.99
N VAL A 96 4.92 0.53 15.15
CA VAL A 96 4.17 0.78 13.91
C VAL A 96 4.29 -0.39 12.95
N ARG A 97 5.49 -0.98 12.83
CA ARG A 97 5.73 -2.15 11.99
C ARG A 97 4.93 -3.36 12.46
N GLU A 98 4.99 -3.68 13.76
CA GLU A 98 4.25 -4.78 14.35
C GLU A 98 2.73 -4.62 14.17
N LYS A 99 2.20 -3.40 14.38
CA LYS A 99 0.79 -3.07 14.13
C LYS A 99 0.42 -3.23 12.65
N SER A 100 1.29 -2.82 11.73
CA SER A 100 1.07 -2.94 10.29
C SER A 100 1.10 -4.39 9.82
N ASP A 101 2.02 -5.20 10.35
CA ASP A 101 2.11 -6.62 10.04
C ASP A 101 0.87 -7.37 10.54
N LYS A 102 0.42 -7.09 11.77
CA LYS A 102 -0.81 -7.66 12.31
C LYS A 102 -2.05 -7.22 11.52
N LEU A 103 -2.15 -5.94 11.15
CA LEU A 103 -3.25 -5.44 10.32
C LEU A 103 -3.30 -6.17 8.98
N ASP A 104 -2.17 -6.40 8.34
CA ASP A 104 -2.07 -7.09 7.06
C ASP A 104 -2.54 -8.55 7.17
N GLU A 105 -2.15 -9.25 8.24
CA GLU A 105 -2.61 -10.61 8.55
C GLU A 105 -4.12 -10.66 8.79
N ASP A 106 -4.64 -9.78 9.66
CA ASP A 106 -6.06 -9.70 10.00
C ASP A 106 -6.92 -9.38 8.76
N LEU A 107 -6.48 -8.42 7.94
CA LEU A 107 -7.15 -8.07 6.68
C LEU A 107 -7.15 -9.26 5.70
N GLY A 108 -6.06 -10.00 5.60
CA GLY A 108 -5.98 -11.21 4.77
C GLY A 108 -6.94 -12.31 5.22
N HIS A 109 -7.15 -12.46 6.53
CA HIS A 109 -8.14 -13.40 7.06
C HIS A 109 -9.57 -12.93 6.76
N VAL A 110 -9.88 -11.67 7.01
CA VAL A 110 -11.20 -11.09 6.73
C VAL A 110 -11.52 -11.16 5.24
N GLU A 111 -10.57 -10.81 4.37
CA GLU A 111 -10.73 -10.90 2.91
C GLU A 111 -11.15 -12.31 2.46
N LYS A 112 -10.48 -13.36 2.97
CA LYS A 112 -10.81 -14.75 2.64
C LYS A 112 -12.22 -15.14 3.10
N ILE A 113 -12.65 -14.65 4.27
CA ILE A 113 -13.99 -14.91 4.80
C ILE A 113 -15.04 -14.20 3.94
N VAL A 114 -14.86 -12.90 3.66
CA VAL A 114 -15.78 -12.09 2.85
C VAL A 114 -15.89 -12.63 1.43
N ALA A 115 -14.78 -13.02 0.80
CA ALA A 115 -14.80 -13.67 -0.52
C ALA A 115 -15.61 -14.98 -0.52
N ARG A 116 -15.61 -15.71 0.59
CA ARG A 116 -16.42 -16.91 0.76
C ARG A 116 -17.90 -16.57 0.95
N VAL A 117 -18.22 -15.52 1.72
CA VAL A 117 -19.58 -15.02 1.88
C VAL A 117 -20.15 -14.60 0.53
N ALA A 118 -19.46 -13.74 -0.22
CA ALA A 118 -19.89 -13.29 -1.54
C ALA A 118 -20.14 -14.46 -2.53
N ARG A 119 -19.32 -15.54 -2.44
CA ARG A 119 -19.55 -16.75 -3.23
C ARG A 119 -20.84 -17.46 -2.81
N ARG A 120 -21.11 -17.57 -1.50
CA ARG A 120 -22.33 -18.20 -0.99
C ARG A 120 -23.58 -17.39 -1.32
N GLU A 121 -23.49 -16.08 -1.31
CA GLU A 121 -24.56 -15.21 -1.79
C GLU A 121 -24.85 -15.46 -3.27
N GLY A 122 -23.82 -15.66 -4.11
CA GLY A 122 -23.97 -16.03 -5.51
C GLY A 122 -24.55 -17.45 -5.73
N ASP A 123 -24.16 -18.42 -4.90
CA ASP A 123 -24.75 -19.76 -4.93
C ASP A 123 -26.26 -19.68 -4.60
N LEU A 124 -26.63 -18.93 -3.55
CA LEU A 124 -28.03 -18.71 -3.18
C LEU A 124 -28.82 -17.95 -4.26
N GLU A 125 -28.26 -16.92 -4.87
CA GLU A 125 -28.88 -16.19 -5.99
C GLU A 125 -29.27 -17.19 -7.09
N THR A 126 -28.35 -18.09 -7.45
CA THR A 126 -28.58 -19.11 -8.48
C THR A 126 -29.66 -20.11 -8.07
N ASP A 127 -29.59 -20.62 -6.81
CA ASP A 127 -30.58 -21.58 -6.29
C ASP A 127 -32.00 -20.98 -6.27
N TYR A 128 -32.15 -19.72 -5.86
CA TYR A 128 -33.45 -19.03 -5.89
C TYR A 128 -33.96 -18.81 -7.31
N LYS A 129 -33.08 -18.46 -8.25
CA LYS A 129 -33.44 -18.31 -9.65
C LYS A 129 -33.92 -19.64 -10.26
N ASP A 130 -33.16 -20.73 -10.04
CA ASP A 130 -33.52 -22.05 -10.52
C ASP A 130 -34.86 -22.51 -9.92
N LEU A 131 -35.09 -22.21 -8.63
CA LEU A 131 -36.35 -22.50 -7.94
C LEU A 131 -37.53 -21.76 -8.60
N ALA A 132 -37.39 -20.47 -8.87
CA ALA A 132 -38.41 -19.70 -9.56
C ALA A 132 -38.74 -20.27 -10.95
N GLU A 133 -37.72 -20.65 -11.72
CA GLU A 133 -37.90 -21.28 -13.04
C GLU A 133 -38.64 -22.62 -12.96
N GLN A 134 -38.36 -23.47 -11.95
CA GLN A 134 -39.09 -24.73 -11.77
C GLN A 134 -40.55 -24.51 -11.41
N PHE A 135 -40.87 -23.54 -10.55
CA PHE A 135 -42.25 -23.19 -10.26
C PHE A 135 -42.99 -22.62 -11.49
N GLN A 136 -42.32 -21.81 -12.32
CA GLN A 136 -42.91 -21.35 -13.59
C GLN A 136 -43.23 -22.50 -14.54
N LYS A 137 -42.44 -23.55 -14.62
CA LYS A 137 -42.72 -24.75 -15.40
C LYS A 137 -43.90 -25.54 -14.85
N LEU A 138 -44.07 -25.59 -13.50
CA LEU A 138 -45.15 -26.28 -12.87
C LEU A 138 -46.52 -25.66 -13.21
N ILE A 139 -46.61 -24.35 -13.43
CA ILE A 139 -47.82 -23.64 -13.86
C ILE A 139 -48.45 -24.28 -15.11
N THR A 140 -47.63 -24.76 -16.06
CA THR A 140 -48.13 -25.37 -17.30
C THR A 140 -48.76 -26.76 -17.10
N MET A 141 -48.55 -27.38 -15.96
CA MET A 141 -48.95 -28.77 -15.67
C MET A 141 -50.18 -28.85 -14.73
N GLU A 142 -50.42 -27.85 -13.89
CA GLU A 142 -51.45 -27.88 -12.86
C GLU A 142 -52.50 -26.78 -13.07
N GLN A 143 -53.65 -27.17 -13.61
CA GLN A 143 -54.80 -26.26 -13.80
C GLN A 143 -55.52 -25.99 -12.46
N GLY A 144 -55.75 -24.73 -12.15
CA GLY A 144 -56.47 -24.27 -10.93
C GLY A 144 -55.60 -23.69 -9.80
N VAL A 145 -54.26 -23.82 -9.88
CA VAL A 145 -53.33 -23.17 -8.93
C VAL A 145 -52.36 -22.21 -9.66
N GLU A 146 -52.59 -21.97 -10.94
CA GLU A 146 -51.69 -21.16 -11.80
C GLU A 146 -51.35 -19.80 -11.19
N GLN A 147 -52.36 -19.10 -10.66
CA GLN A 147 -52.20 -17.74 -10.12
C GLN A 147 -51.37 -17.73 -8.84
N SER A 148 -51.60 -18.72 -7.93
CA SER A 148 -50.84 -18.85 -6.70
C SER A 148 -49.39 -19.23 -6.93
N VAL A 149 -49.16 -20.17 -7.87
CA VAL A 149 -47.81 -20.61 -8.23
C VAL A 149 -47.05 -19.51 -8.94
N HIS A 150 -47.72 -18.72 -9.81
CA HIS A 150 -47.13 -17.58 -10.45
C HIS A 150 -46.68 -16.49 -9.45
N ALA A 151 -47.56 -16.15 -8.49
CA ALA A 151 -47.23 -15.17 -7.45
C ALA A 151 -46.05 -15.64 -6.59
N PHE A 152 -46.00 -16.94 -6.24
CA PHE A 152 -44.86 -17.50 -5.52
C PHE A 152 -43.55 -17.44 -6.34
N ALA A 153 -43.57 -17.88 -7.60
CA ALA A 153 -42.45 -17.84 -8.47
C ALA A 153 -41.85 -16.42 -8.67
N ALA A 154 -42.75 -15.42 -8.82
CA ALA A 154 -42.37 -14.03 -8.89
C ALA A 154 -41.65 -13.55 -7.62
N SER A 155 -42.20 -13.89 -6.43
CA SER A 155 -41.58 -13.51 -5.16
C SER A 155 -40.23 -14.17 -4.92
N VAL A 156 -40.02 -15.40 -5.41
CA VAL A 156 -38.72 -16.11 -5.40
C VAL A 156 -37.74 -15.44 -6.34
N GLU A 157 -38.17 -15.03 -7.54
CA GLU A 157 -37.33 -14.34 -8.53
C GLU A 157 -36.88 -12.96 -8.02
N ASP A 158 -37.80 -12.19 -7.39
CA ASP A 158 -37.47 -10.91 -6.74
C ASP A 158 -36.44 -11.10 -5.62
N THR A 159 -36.56 -12.17 -4.81
CA THR A 159 -35.59 -12.52 -3.77
C THR A 159 -34.21 -12.84 -4.39
N SER A 160 -34.18 -13.59 -5.50
CA SER A 160 -32.93 -13.85 -6.24
C SER A 160 -32.27 -12.57 -6.76
N SER A 161 -33.06 -11.65 -7.30
CA SER A 161 -32.57 -10.35 -7.79
C SER A 161 -31.98 -9.50 -6.66
N GLY A 162 -32.65 -9.46 -5.51
CA GLY A 162 -32.14 -8.79 -4.30
C GLY A 162 -30.81 -9.41 -3.81
N MET A 163 -30.69 -10.74 -3.81
CA MET A 163 -29.48 -11.45 -3.44
C MET A 163 -28.31 -11.13 -4.39
N ARG A 164 -28.59 -10.99 -5.68
CA ARG A 164 -27.57 -10.53 -6.67
C ARG A 164 -27.03 -9.15 -6.29
N THR A 165 -27.89 -8.20 -5.99
CA THR A 165 -27.50 -6.84 -5.59
C THR A 165 -26.64 -6.85 -4.33
N LEU A 166 -27.03 -7.61 -3.31
CA LEU A 166 -26.25 -7.77 -2.08
C LEU A 166 -24.87 -8.37 -2.36
N LYS A 167 -24.80 -9.46 -3.14
CA LYS A 167 -23.55 -10.10 -3.54
C LYS A 167 -22.64 -9.14 -4.33
N GLU A 168 -23.20 -8.35 -5.25
CA GLU A 168 -22.42 -7.36 -5.99
C GLU A 168 -21.81 -6.31 -5.07
N HIS A 169 -22.57 -5.82 -4.09
CA HIS A 169 -22.04 -4.90 -3.09
C HIS A 169 -20.97 -5.55 -2.23
N THR A 170 -21.17 -6.79 -1.77
CA THR A 170 -20.17 -7.53 -0.97
C THR A 170 -18.87 -7.74 -1.75
N ASP A 171 -18.92 -8.16 -3.02
CA ASP A 171 -17.76 -8.47 -3.86
C ASP A 171 -17.07 -7.22 -4.42
N GLN A 172 -17.83 -6.27 -4.96
CA GLN A 172 -17.24 -5.13 -5.67
C GLN A 172 -16.84 -4.00 -4.72
N ASP A 173 -17.68 -3.68 -3.74
CA ASP A 173 -17.44 -2.55 -2.85
C ASP A 173 -16.65 -2.96 -1.62
N TYR A 174 -17.19 -3.86 -0.82
CA TYR A 174 -16.57 -4.20 0.46
C TYR A 174 -15.28 -5.01 0.30
N LEU A 175 -15.31 -6.10 -0.46
CA LEU A 175 -14.11 -6.92 -0.71
C LEU A 175 -13.04 -6.12 -1.49
N GLY A 176 -13.46 -5.31 -2.46
CA GLY A 176 -12.58 -4.38 -3.17
C GLY A 176 -11.89 -3.40 -2.22
N SER A 177 -12.62 -2.84 -1.26
CA SER A 177 -12.07 -1.90 -0.29
C SER A 177 -11.05 -2.54 0.67
N LEU A 178 -11.28 -3.80 1.08
CA LEU A 178 -10.32 -4.55 1.90
C LEU A 178 -8.99 -4.75 1.17
N ARG A 179 -9.03 -5.12 -0.11
CA ARG A 179 -7.84 -5.29 -0.96
C ARG A 179 -7.08 -3.97 -1.16
N ASP A 180 -7.82 -2.89 -1.37
CA ASP A 180 -7.23 -1.56 -1.47
C ASP A 180 -6.56 -1.12 -0.14
N MET A 181 -7.14 -1.48 1.01
CA MET A 181 -6.56 -1.22 2.32
C MET A 181 -5.30 -2.05 2.59
N GLN A 182 -5.25 -3.32 2.14
CA GLN A 182 -4.05 -4.14 2.19
C GLN A 182 -2.91 -3.51 1.36
N ALA A 183 -3.22 -3.04 0.15
CA ALA A 183 -2.24 -2.35 -0.69
C ALA A 183 -1.71 -1.07 -0.02
N TYR A 184 -2.57 -0.32 0.68
CA TYR A 184 -2.17 0.87 1.42
C TYR A 184 -1.30 0.51 2.65
N SER A 185 -1.67 -0.54 3.39
CA SER A 185 -0.83 -1.09 4.48
C SER A 185 0.55 -1.51 3.98
N ALA A 186 0.62 -2.18 2.83
CA ALA A 186 1.89 -2.56 2.20
C ALA A 186 2.75 -1.34 1.83
N ALA A 187 2.15 -0.23 1.38
CA ALA A 187 2.86 1.02 1.10
C ALA A 187 3.49 1.60 2.38
N VAL A 188 2.77 1.58 3.52
CA VAL A 188 3.32 2.01 4.82
C VAL A 188 4.49 1.12 5.24
N LYS A 189 4.40 -0.19 5.06
CA LYS A 189 5.52 -1.12 5.36
C LYS A 189 6.75 -0.84 4.50
N ASN A 190 6.55 -0.49 3.23
CA ASN A 190 7.65 -0.09 2.36
C ASN A 190 8.28 1.26 2.80
N LEU A 191 7.47 2.20 3.25
CA LEU A 191 7.95 3.47 3.81
C LEU A 191 8.81 3.23 5.07
N LEU A 192 8.40 2.32 5.96
CA LEU A 192 9.17 1.93 7.14
C LEU A 192 10.50 1.26 6.78
N LYS A 193 10.51 0.41 5.76
CA LYS A 193 11.77 -0.19 5.25
C LYS A 193 12.72 0.87 4.69
N ALA A 194 12.20 1.83 3.97
CA ALA A 194 12.99 2.93 3.44
C ALA A 194 13.59 3.81 4.55
N ARG A 195 12.83 4.04 5.61
CA ARG A 195 13.30 4.72 6.80
C ARG A 195 14.44 3.94 7.48
N GLU A 196 14.25 2.63 7.64
CA GLU A 196 15.27 1.74 8.22
C GLU A 196 16.58 1.77 7.40
N GLN A 197 16.48 1.79 6.06
CA GLN A 197 17.65 1.90 5.20
C GLN A 197 18.40 3.22 5.38
N LYS A 198 17.70 4.35 5.45
CA LYS A 198 18.34 5.66 5.71
C LYS A 198 19.05 5.71 7.06
N GLN A 199 18.46 5.12 8.08
CA GLN A 199 19.07 4.99 9.39
C GLN A 199 20.35 4.15 9.32
N LEU A 200 20.33 3.05 8.58
CA LEU A 200 21.48 2.17 8.39
C LEU A 200 22.61 2.87 7.65
N ASP A 201 22.29 3.60 6.58
CA ASP A 201 23.27 4.37 5.80
C ASP A 201 23.97 5.41 6.69
N PHE A 202 23.21 6.12 7.53
CA PHE A 202 23.76 7.07 8.50
C PHE A 202 24.66 6.37 9.54
N GLU A 203 24.26 5.22 10.08
CA GLU A 203 25.06 4.45 11.03
C GLU A 203 26.38 3.95 10.42
N GLN A 204 26.35 3.46 9.18
CA GLN A 204 27.54 3.01 8.44
C GLN A 204 28.49 4.17 8.15
N LEU A 205 28.01 5.32 7.73
CA LEU A 205 28.86 6.51 7.53
C LEU A 205 29.51 6.95 8.85
N THR A 206 28.78 6.91 9.96
CA THR A 206 29.29 7.24 11.30
C THR A 206 30.37 6.26 11.74
N GLU A 207 30.20 4.96 11.49
CA GLU A 207 31.20 3.93 11.77
C GLU A 207 32.48 4.14 10.93
N TYR A 208 32.28 4.47 9.64
CA TYR A 208 33.40 4.74 8.73
C TYR A 208 34.21 5.98 9.15
N LEU A 209 33.52 7.05 9.59
CA LEU A 209 34.17 8.23 10.17
C LEU A 209 34.97 7.89 11.43
N THR A 210 34.37 7.12 12.35
CA THR A 210 35.00 6.68 13.60
C THR A 210 36.27 5.87 13.33
N LYS A 211 36.20 4.93 12.39
CA LYS A 211 37.32 4.11 11.96
C LYS A 211 38.44 4.95 11.34
N SER A 212 38.11 5.84 10.41
CA SER A 212 39.08 6.72 9.74
C SER A 212 39.77 7.64 10.74
N THR A 213 39.05 8.14 11.75
CA THR A 213 39.60 8.95 12.84
C THR A 213 40.56 8.14 13.71
N SER A 214 40.18 6.92 14.08
CA SER A 214 41.05 6.00 14.83
C SER A 214 42.33 5.66 14.05
N ASP A 215 42.22 5.37 12.75
CA ASP A 215 43.36 5.07 11.88
C ASP A 215 44.33 6.28 11.78
N ARG A 216 43.79 7.50 11.69
CA ARG A 216 44.58 8.74 11.73
C ARG A 216 45.33 8.87 13.09
N ASP A 217 44.64 8.66 14.19
CA ASP A 217 45.22 8.82 15.55
C ASP A 217 46.33 7.79 15.80
N ILE A 218 46.12 6.54 15.38
CA ILE A 218 47.13 5.49 15.43
C ILE A 218 48.36 5.89 14.58
N LEU A 219 48.17 6.37 13.35
CA LEU A 219 49.23 6.77 12.46
C LEU A 219 49.96 8.02 12.97
N ALA A 220 49.25 8.96 13.64
CA ALA A 220 49.83 10.14 14.26
C ALA A 220 50.67 9.79 15.50
N ALA A 221 50.18 8.86 16.32
CA ALA A 221 50.86 8.44 17.57
C ALA A 221 52.14 7.62 17.33
N THR A 222 52.30 7.02 16.15
CA THR A 222 53.48 6.22 15.78
C THR A 222 54.68 7.13 15.43
N HIS A 223 55.07 8.03 16.35
CA HIS A 223 56.26 8.83 16.25
C HIS A 223 57.49 8.02 16.77
N GLY A 224 58.36 7.60 15.86
CA GLY A 224 59.77 7.36 16.17
C GLY A 224 60.15 6.05 16.86
N ALA A 225 59.26 5.07 17.01
CA ALA A 225 59.64 3.75 17.50
C ALA A 225 59.21 2.69 16.48
N GLY A 226 60.12 1.97 15.94
CA GLY A 226 59.89 0.83 15.05
C GLY A 226 59.12 -0.30 15.73
N SER A 227 57.83 -0.13 15.89
CA SER A 227 56.91 -1.17 16.38
C SER A 227 56.01 -1.61 15.24
N HIS A 228 56.51 -2.57 14.47
CA HIS A 228 55.73 -3.30 13.47
C HIS A 228 54.87 -4.35 14.17
N THR A 229 53.66 -3.99 14.59
CA THR A 229 52.70 -4.94 15.12
C THR A 229 51.73 -5.35 13.99
N GLY A 230 52.11 -6.42 13.24
CA GLY A 230 51.26 -7.12 12.33
C GLY A 230 51.97 -7.64 11.03
N PRO A 231 51.61 -8.84 10.54
CA PRO A 231 52.33 -9.46 9.40
C PRO A 231 52.22 -8.67 8.11
N GLY A 232 51.18 -7.81 7.92
CA GLY A 232 51.05 -6.95 6.73
C GLY A 232 51.90 -5.69 6.75
N GLY A 233 52.29 -5.16 7.91
CA GLY A 233 53.15 -4.00 8.07
C GLY A 233 54.62 -4.29 7.69
N PHE A 234 55.07 -5.51 8.00
CA PHE A 234 56.45 -5.94 7.71
C PHE A 234 56.77 -6.11 6.22
N ILE A 235 55.81 -6.64 5.45
CA ILE A 235 55.96 -6.83 3.98
C ILE A 235 56.00 -5.48 3.28
N ARG A 236 55.18 -4.54 3.72
CA ARG A 236 55.06 -3.21 3.12
C ARG A 236 56.28 -2.32 3.39
N SER A 237 56.82 -2.37 4.62
CA SER A 237 58.05 -1.69 4.99
C SER A 237 59.24 -2.16 4.14
N LYS A 238 59.37 -3.47 3.89
CA LYS A 238 60.43 -4.04 3.05
C LYS A 238 60.31 -3.64 1.56
N ILE A 239 59.11 -3.45 1.06
CA ILE A 239 58.86 -3.01 -0.33
C ILE A 239 59.18 -1.51 -0.49
N GLU A 240 58.89 -0.72 0.54
CA GLU A 240 59.17 0.72 0.57
C GLU A 240 60.66 0.99 0.72
N ASP A 241 61.41 0.22 1.55
CA ASP A 241 62.86 0.26 1.69
C ASP A 241 63.62 -0.04 0.37
N VAL A 242 63.09 -0.98 -0.40
CA VAL A 242 63.69 -1.34 -1.72
C VAL A 242 63.47 -0.24 -2.80
N ARG A 243 62.44 0.61 -2.61
CA ARG A 243 62.12 1.70 -3.55
C ARG A 243 62.73 3.05 -3.19
N GLY A 244 63.51 3.17 -2.12
CA GLY A 244 64.15 4.42 -1.69
C GLY A 244 63.19 5.55 -1.36
N VAL A 245 61.97 5.22 -0.94
CA VAL A 245 60.93 6.21 -0.57
C VAL A 245 61.16 6.65 0.90
N ASP A 246 61.14 7.97 1.13
CA ASP A 246 61.26 8.54 2.46
C ASP A 246 60.00 8.15 3.28
N HIS A 247 60.17 7.29 4.28
CA HIS A 247 59.09 6.78 5.15
C HIS A 247 58.33 7.90 5.85
N GLU A 248 59.01 8.98 6.20
CA GLU A 248 58.40 10.11 6.85
C GLU A 248 57.50 10.90 5.89
N GLN A 249 57.93 11.06 4.65
CA GLN A 249 57.16 11.72 3.61
C GLN A 249 55.90 10.90 3.24
N SER A 250 56.03 9.59 3.08
CA SER A 250 54.90 8.67 2.82
C SER A 250 53.88 8.70 3.97
N ARG A 251 54.33 8.77 5.24
CA ARG A 251 53.46 8.89 6.41
C ARG A 251 52.71 10.21 6.42
N ARG A 252 53.39 11.33 6.16
CA ARG A 252 52.77 12.66 6.07
C ARG A 252 51.72 12.73 4.96
N GLU A 253 51.98 12.14 3.81
CA GLU A 253 50.98 12.05 2.72
C GLU A 253 49.76 11.21 3.11
N ARG A 254 49.96 10.08 3.80
CA ARG A 254 48.81 9.25 4.32
C ARG A 254 47.99 9.99 5.35
N LEU A 255 48.64 10.68 6.30
CA LEU A 255 47.96 11.53 7.28
C LEU A 255 47.14 12.59 6.59
N ARG A 256 47.67 13.31 5.65
CA ARG A 256 46.95 14.34 4.88
C ARG A 256 45.76 13.76 4.13
N ARG A 257 45.89 12.59 3.49
CA ARG A 257 44.77 11.92 2.80
C ARG A 257 43.65 11.50 3.82
N LEU A 258 44.04 10.98 4.98
CA LEU A 258 43.09 10.64 6.03
C LEU A 258 42.38 11.87 6.57
N GLU A 259 43.10 12.97 6.80
CA GLU A 259 42.52 14.24 7.25
C GLU A 259 41.48 14.77 6.26
N LEU A 260 41.79 14.82 4.97
CA LEU A 260 40.84 15.22 3.94
C LEU A 260 39.62 14.30 3.86
N ARG A 261 39.85 12.98 3.99
CA ARG A 261 38.73 12.01 4.02
C ARG A 261 37.86 12.13 5.26
N ILE A 262 38.45 12.42 6.42
CA ILE A 262 37.72 12.67 7.67
C ILE A 262 36.86 13.95 7.54
N GLU A 263 37.41 15.01 6.94
CA GLU A 263 36.66 16.24 6.71
C GLU A 263 35.47 16.02 5.76
N GLU A 264 35.66 15.25 4.70
CA GLU A 264 34.59 14.88 3.78
C GLU A 264 33.52 14.03 4.47
N LEU A 265 33.94 12.95 5.16
CA LEU A 265 33.04 12.06 5.91
C LEU A 265 32.28 12.80 7.02
N THR A 266 32.89 13.78 7.68
CA THR A 266 32.22 14.59 8.70
C THR A 266 31.04 15.35 8.10
N ARG A 267 31.23 15.95 6.92
CA ARG A 267 30.15 16.65 6.19
C ARG A 267 29.08 15.68 5.73
N GLU A 268 29.46 14.52 5.17
CA GLU A 268 28.53 13.48 4.73
C GLU A 268 27.67 12.94 5.92
N VAL A 269 28.28 12.72 7.07
CA VAL A 269 27.57 12.26 8.30
C VAL A 269 26.59 13.32 8.81
N GLU A 270 26.98 14.60 8.82
CA GLU A 270 26.10 15.70 9.23
C GLU A 270 24.90 15.85 8.30
N GLU A 271 25.12 15.71 6.99
CA GLU A 271 24.07 15.77 6.00
C GLU A 271 23.13 14.54 6.10
N ALA A 272 23.70 13.33 6.18
CA ALA A 272 22.93 12.11 6.36
C ALA A 272 22.09 12.15 7.64
N LYS A 273 22.61 12.70 8.75
CA LYS A 273 21.87 12.92 9.97
C LYS A 273 20.65 13.80 9.77
N LYS A 274 20.82 14.97 9.16
CA LYS A 274 19.72 15.92 8.88
C LYS A 274 18.65 15.29 7.99
N VAL A 275 19.08 14.57 6.95
CA VAL A 275 18.16 13.87 6.03
C VAL A 275 17.39 12.78 6.76
N THR A 276 18.04 11.99 7.62
CA THR A 276 17.40 10.92 8.38
C THR A 276 16.40 11.49 9.38
N GLU A 277 16.77 12.54 10.14
CA GLU A 277 15.87 13.19 11.09
C GLU A 277 14.64 13.80 10.41
N ALA A 278 14.82 14.50 9.30
CA ALA A 278 13.71 15.06 8.52
C ALA A 278 12.80 13.95 7.95
N PHE A 279 13.39 12.85 7.48
CA PHE A 279 12.63 11.73 6.97
C PHE A 279 11.84 11.02 8.08
N ASP A 280 12.40 10.87 9.28
CA ASP A 280 11.71 10.33 10.44
C ASP A 280 10.45 11.14 10.80
N GLU A 281 10.54 12.47 10.77
CA GLU A 281 9.39 13.35 10.99
C GLU A 281 8.30 13.18 9.93
N GLU A 282 8.68 13.06 8.66
CA GLU A 282 7.72 12.83 7.57
C GLU A 282 7.06 11.45 7.68
N VAL A 283 7.82 10.41 8.02
CA VAL A 283 7.27 9.05 8.24
C VAL A 283 6.26 9.05 9.38
N VAL A 284 6.52 9.77 10.48
CA VAL A 284 5.56 9.89 11.59
C VAL A 284 4.25 10.55 11.13
N LYS A 285 4.32 11.61 10.32
CA LYS A 285 3.14 12.29 9.76
C LYS A 285 2.37 11.36 8.83
N GLU A 286 3.05 10.66 7.93
CA GLU A 286 2.43 9.70 7.00
C GLU A 286 1.73 8.55 7.74
N VAL A 287 2.33 8.02 8.79
CA VAL A 287 1.70 7.00 9.64
C VAL A 287 0.44 7.52 10.34
N GLN A 288 0.47 8.76 10.84
CA GLN A 288 -0.69 9.40 11.46
C GLN A 288 -1.82 9.61 10.45
N ASP A 289 -1.50 10.05 9.23
CA ASP A 289 -2.47 10.21 8.15
C ASP A 289 -3.04 8.88 7.70
N PHE A 290 -2.22 7.84 7.57
CA PHE A 290 -2.67 6.47 7.31
C PHE A 290 -3.69 6.01 8.36
N GLU A 291 -3.37 6.14 9.66
CA GLU A 291 -4.26 5.74 10.74
C GLU A 291 -5.59 6.51 10.73
N ARG A 292 -5.55 7.80 10.40
CA ARG A 292 -6.75 8.63 10.27
C ARG A 292 -7.61 8.21 9.07
N ILE A 293 -7.00 8.03 7.89
CA ILE A 293 -7.70 7.64 6.66
C ILE A 293 -8.28 6.24 6.82
N LYS A 294 -7.51 5.28 7.31
CA LYS A 294 -7.94 3.92 7.62
C LYS A 294 -9.21 3.89 8.47
N ARG A 295 -9.25 4.70 9.53
CA ARG A 295 -10.41 4.79 10.44
C ARG A 295 -11.65 5.34 9.74
N ILE A 296 -11.48 6.36 8.90
CA ILE A 296 -12.57 6.94 8.10
C ILE A 296 -13.10 5.91 7.11
N GLU A 297 -12.21 5.24 6.37
CA GLU A 297 -12.58 4.24 5.38
C GLU A 297 -13.31 3.04 6.01
N PHE A 298 -12.78 2.47 7.09
CA PHE A 298 -13.46 1.36 7.77
C PHE A 298 -14.85 1.75 8.26
N LYS A 299 -14.98 2.94 8.86
CA LYS A 299 -16.31 3.42 9.29
C LYS A 299 -17.29 3.54 8.13
N SER A 300 -16.85 4.10 7.01
CA SER A 300 -17.67 4.25 5.81
C SER A 300 -18.05 2.88 5.21
N GLN A 301 -17.08 1.97 5.08
CA GLN A 301 -17.29 0.66 4.46
C GLN A 301 -18.17 -0.26 5.30
N PHE A 302 -18.00 -0.26 6.63
CA PHE A 302 -18.91 -1.00 7.52
C PHE A 302 -20.33 -0.43 7.50
N GLY A 303 -20.47 0.91 7.45
CA GLY A 303 -21.77 1.55 7.28
C GLY A 303 -22.44 1.12 5.98
N SER A 304 -21.74 1.25 4.84
CA SER A 304 -22.26 0.87 3.54
C SER A 304 -22.65 -0.62 3.45
N LEU A 305 -21.84 -1.52 4.04
CA LEU A 305 -22.17 -2.94 4.09
C LEU A 305 -23.44 -3.20 4.94
N ALA A 306 -23.55 -2.55 6.09
CA ALA A 306 -24.74 -2.66 6.94
C ALA A 306 -25.99 -2.13 6.22
N ASP A 307 -25.87 -0.98 5.55
CA ASP A 307 -26.98 -0.39 4.79
C ASP A 307 -27.45 -1.32 3.66
N ALA A 308 -26.54 -1.95 2.93
CA ALA A 308 -26.86 -2.92 1.88
C ALA A 308 -27.63 -4.15 2.43
N HIS A 309 -27.25 -4.64 3.61
CA HIS A 309 -27.99 -5.74 4.26
C HIS A 309 -29.37 -5.29 4.74
N VAL A 310 -29.50 -4.10 5.32
CA VAL A 310 -30.79 -3.54 5.76
C VAL A 310 -31.72 -3.36 4.56
N GLU A 311 -31.23 -2.85 3.44
CA GLU A 311 -32.00 -2.69 2.21
C GLU A 311 -32.47 -4.04 1.67
N PHE A 312 -31.57 -5.01 1.58
CA PHE A 312 -31.90 -6.37 1.11
C PHE A 312 -32.99 -7.04 1.97
N TYR A 313 -32.80 -7.05 3.29
CA TYR A 313 -33.79 -7.68 4.18
C TYR A 313 -35.12 -6.91 4.20
N GLY A 314 -35.06 -5.57 4.14
CA GLY A 314 -36.28 -4.74 4.03
C GLY A 314 -37.07 -5.06 2.76
N ALA A 315 -36.42 -5.06 1.60
CA ALA A 315 -37.04 -5.41 0.32
C ALA A 315 -37.56 -6.86 0.31
N THR A 316 -36.85 -7.80 0.94
CA THR A 316 -37.31 -9.20 1.05
C THR A 316 -38.55 -9.31 1.90
N ILE A 317 -38.63 -8.60 3.01
CA ILE A 317 -39.84 -8.57 3.87
C ILE A 317 -41.05 -8.00 3.09
N GLU A 318 -40.89 -6.85 2.45
CA GLU A 318 -41.94 -6.22 1.65
C GLU A 318 -42.47 -7.13 0.52
N ASN A 319 -41.56 -7.84 -0.15
CA ASN A 319 -41.87 -8.80 -1.20
C ASN A 319 -42.75 -9.96 -0.66
N TRP A 320 -42.33 -10.58 0.43
CA TRP A 320 -43.08 -11.70 1.02
C TRP A 320 -44.41 -11.25 1.68
N GLU A 321 -44.46 -10.07 2.27
CA GLU A 321 -45.74 -9.48 2.75
C GLU A 321 -46.70 -9.20 1.60
N LYS A 322 -46.20 -8.76 0.45
CA LYS A 322 -47.02 -8.60 -0.75
C LYS A 322 -47.57 -9.97 -1.21
N TYR A 323 -46.69 -10.98 -1.29
CA TYR A 323 -47.14 -12.34 -1.63
C TYR A 323 -48.27 -12.84 -0.71
N VAL A 324 -48.15 -12.65 0.59
CA VAL A 324 -49.20 -13.04 1.54
C VAL A 324 -50.54 -12.33 1.26
N ARG A 325 -50.50 -11.03 1.01
CA ARG A 325 -51.71 -10.26 0.62
C ARG A 325 -52.32 -10.76 -0.69
N ASP A 326 -51.50 -11.01 -1.70
CA ASP A 326 -51.97 -11.53 -3.00
C ASP A 326 -52.63 -12.92 -2.81
N MET A 327 -52.13 -13.77 -1.92
CA MET A 327 -52.72 -15.08 -1.59
C MET A 327 -54.07 -14.98 -0.86
N GLU A 328 -54.22 -14.03 0.07
CA GLU A 328 -55.46 -13.77 0.74
C GLU A 328 -56.55 -13.31 -0.23
N GLU A 329 -56.21 -12.44 -1.20
CA GLU A 329 -57.12 -11.96 -2.23
C GLU A 329 -57.56 -13.08 -3.19
N ILE A 330 -56.72 -14.05 -3.46
CA ILE A 330 -57.02 -15.20 -4.32
C ILE A 330 -57.93 -16.21 -3.56
N GLY A 331 -58.09 -16.06 -2.24
CA GLY A 331 -58.86 -16.98 -1.41
C GLY A 331 -58.19 -18.32 -1.16
N ALA A 332 -56.87 -18.40 -1.35
CA ALA A 332 -56.09 -19.60 -1.02
C ALA A 332 -55.95 -19.71 0.50
N PRO A 333 -56.19 -20.87 1.11
CA PRO A 333 -55.96 -21.05 2.55
C PRO A 333 -54.47 -20.94 2.83
N ILE A 334 -54.07 -19.90 3.58
CA ILE A 334 -52.71 -19.76 4.10
C ILE A 334 -52.59 -20.76 5.25
N ALA A 335 -51.75 -21.80 5.10
CA ALA A 335 -51.58 -22.83 6.11
C ALA A 335 -50.75 -22.33 7.31
#